data_473f7ecd2fc8d99f4ee4c89508a7dfc0
#
_entry.id   473f7ecd2fc8d99f4ee4c89508a7dfc0
#
_cell.length_a   1.000
_cell.length_b   1.000
_cell.length_c   1.000
_cell.angle_alpha   90.00
_cell.angle_beta   90.00
_cell.angle_gamma   90.00
#
_symmetry.space_group_name_H-M   'P 1'
#
loop_
_entity.id
_entity.type
_entity.pdbx_description
1 polymer ?
#
loop_
_entity_poly.entity_id
_entity_poly.type
_entity_poly.pdbx_seq_one_letter_code
_entity_poly.pdbx_strand_id
1 'polypeptide(L)'
;MSIRAGVIVAVPLHEVNAAPNAKSCAKRDEHIICVVADPRDVVAIERAREYNGRYHVLHGVISPMNHVGPDDLEIKSLLDRVAQGGVEEVIMATNPDTEGEATAMYLARLLRPFGVRVTRLAYGIPVGGHLEFADDATLMRALEGRRDI
;
A
#
# COMPACT_ATOMS: atom_id res chain seq x y z
N MET A 1 15.70 -1.76 -11.13
CA MET A 1 14.43 -1.15 -10.75
C MET A 1 14.59 0.36 -10.84
N SER A 2 13.90 1.01 -11.74
CA SER A 2 13.90 2.47 -11.82
C SER A 2 12.73 3.00 -11.02
N ILE A 3 12.99 3.56 -9.87
CA ILE A 3 12.01 4.29 -9.07
C ILE A 3 12.20 5.76 -9.40
N ARG A 4 11.31 6.32 -10.18
CA ARG A 4 11.27 7.76 -10.41
C ARG A 4 10.10 8.33 -9.60
N ALA A 5 10.41 9.31 -8.75
CA ALA A 5 9.42 10.08 -8.00
C ALA A 5 8.41 9.20 -7.25
N GLY A 6 8.87 8.20 -6.50
CA GLY A 6 8.01 7.29 -5.72
C GLY A 6 7.09 6.39 -6.54
N VAL A 7 7.10 6.55 -7.84
CA VAL A 7 6.28 5.74 -8.75
C VAL A 7 7.08 4.55 -9.21
N ILE A 8 6.67 3.38 -8.83
CA ILE A 8 7.09 2.17 -9.52
C ILE A 8 6.22 2.09 -10.77
N VAL A 9 6.68 2.76 -11.82
CA VAL A 9 6.10 2.55 -13.13
C VAL A 9 6.54 1.18 -13.57
N ALA A 10 5.62 0.25 -13.46
CA ALA A 10 5.65 -0.98 -14.23
C ALA A 10 7.07 -1.50 -14.53
N VAL A 11 7.94 -1.52 -13.53
CA VAL A 11 9.25 -2.13 -13.67
C VAL A 11 9.05 -3.64 -13.67
N PRO A 12 9.58 -4.33 -14.67
CA PRO A 12 9.55 -5.77 -14.65
C PRO A 12 10.21 -6.27 -13.36
N LEU A 13 9.47 -6.98 -12.55
CA LEU A 13 9.96 -7.52 -11.28
C LEU A 13 11.14 -8.48 -11.44
N HIS A 14 11.42 -8.91 -12.68
CA HIS A 14 12.64 -9.67 -12.98
C HIS A 14 13.92 -8.87 -12.73
N GLU A 15 13.85 -7.53 -12.77
CA GLU A 15 14.99 -6.67 -12.40
C GLU A 15 15.15 -6.54 -10.88
N VAL A 16 14.08 -6.80 -10.11
CA VAL A 16 14.12 -6.74 -8.64
C VAL A 16 14.49 -8.08 -8.02
N ASN A 17 13.99 -9.14 -8.62
CA ASN A 17 14.24 -10.51 -8.21
C ASN A 17 14.02 -11.40 -9.43
N ALA A 18 14.96 -12.07 -9.93
CA ALA A 18 14.87 -13.01 -11.04
C ALA A 18 13.77 -14.09 -10.83
N ALA A 19 12.56 -13.66 -10.48
CA ALA A 19 11.42 -14.53 -10.30
C ALA A 19 10.85 -14.86 -11.69
N PRO A 20 10.88 -16.12 -12.10
CA PRO A 20 10.52 -16.53 -13.47
C PRO A 20 9.07 -16.31 -13.88
N ASN A 21 8.23 -15.74 -13.01
CA ASN A 21 6.80 -15.56 -13.22
C ASN A 21 6.29 -14.12 -13.01
N ALA A 22 7.19 -13.14 -13.02
CA ALA A 22 6.74 -11.75 -13.00
C ALA A 22 5.92 -11.46 -14.25
N LYS A 23 4.63 -11.29 -14.07
CA LYS A 23 3.74 -10.83 -15.15
C LYS A 23 4.33 -9.54 -15.71
N SER A 24 4.48 -9.45 -17.01
CA SER A 24 5.01 -8.25 -17.62
C SER A 24 4.15 -7.05 -17.22
N CYS A 25 4.78 -5.93 -17.06
CA CYS A 25 4.13 -4.67 -16.69
C CYS A 25 2.94 -4.29 -17.56
N ALA A 26 2.95 -4.70 -18.81
CA ALA A 26 1.88 -4.45 -19.77
C ALA A 26 0.55 -5.15 -19.41
N LYS A 27 0.56 -6.06 -18.45
CA LYS A 27 -0.63 -6.83 -18.00
C LYS A 27 -1.14 -6.42 -16.62
N ARG A 28 -0.54 -5.41 -15.97
CA ARG A 28 -1.00 -4.95 -14.66
C ARG A 28 -2.21 -4.04 -14.80
N ASP A 29 -3.15 -4.18 -13.88
CA ASP A 29 -4.34 -3.33 -13.82
C ASP A 29 -3.94 -1.90 -13.47
N GLU A 30 -4.18 -0.98 -14.39
CA GLU A 30 -3.87 0.43 -14.24
C GLU A 30 -4.87 1.17 -13.35
N HIS A 31 -6.00 0.55 -13.05
CA HIS A 31 -7.09 1.16 -12.28
C HIS A 31 -6.90 1.03 -10.77
N ILE A 32 -5.94 0.21 -10.34
CA ILE A 32 -5.69 -0.07 -8.93
C ILE A 32 -4.24 0.30 -8.58
N ILE A 33 -4.07 1.11 -7.55
CA ILE A 33 -2.76 1.48 -7.02
C ILE A 33 -2.66 1.00 -5.57
N CYS A 34 -1.62 0.26 -5.26
CA CYS A 34 -1.26 -0.12 -3.89
C CYS A 34 -0.16 0.81 -3.38
N VAL A 35 -0.46 1.58 -2.34
CA VAL A 35 0.45 2.54 -1.73
C VAL A 35 1.20 1.88 -0.59
N VAL A 36 2.52 1.85 -0.69
CA VAL A 36 3.42 1.26 0.31
C VAL A 36 4.43 2.30 0.79
N ALA A 37 4.96 2.12 1.98
CA ALA A 37 5.95 3.03 2.55
C ALA A 37 7.35 2.81 1.95
N ASP A 38 7.72 1.56 1.70
CA ASP A 38 9.09 1.16 1.32
C ASP A 38 9.07 0.20 0.13
N PRO A 39 10.08 0.24 -0.75
CA PRO A 39 10.19 -0.71 -1.87
C PRO A 39 10.20 -2.19 -1.44
N ARG A 40 10.66 -2.50 -0.23
CA ARG A 40 10.66 -3.86 0.32
C ARG A 40 9.25 -4.40 0.52
N ASP A 41 8.30 -3.52 0.79
CA ASP A 41 6.88 -3.90 0.95
C ASP A 41 6.28 -4.40 -0.37
N VAL A 42 6.73 -3.85 -1.50
CA VAL A 42 6.36 -4.35 -2.83
C VAL A 42 6.78 -5.81 -2.99
N VAL A 43 8.01 -6.13 -2.61
CA VAL A 43 8.52 -7.50 -2.68
C VAL A 43 7.69 -8.44 -1.81
N ALA A 44 7.30 -7.99 -0.61
CA ALA A 44 6.47 -8.77 0.30
C ALA A 44 5.09 -9.07 -0.29
N ILE A 45 4.43 -8.08 -0.88
CA ILE A 45 3.11 -8.26 -1.52
C ILE A 45 3.22 -9.16 -2.75
N GLU A 46 4.25 -8.99 -3.56
CA GLU A 46 4.47 -9.79 -4.77
C GLU A 46 4.72 -11.29 -4.48
N ARG A 47 5.25 -11.61 -3.31
CA ARG A 47 5.39 -13.02 -2.89
C ARG A 47 4.05 -13.76 -2.81
N ALA A 48 2.98 -13.04 -2.47
CA ALA A 48 1.64 -13.63 -2.42
C ALA A 48 1.09 -13.98 -3.79
N ARG A 49 1.60 -13.37 -4.87
CA ARG A 49 1.21 -13.60 -6.28
C ARG A 49 -0.28 -13.36 -6.59
N GLU A 50 -0.99 -12.69 -5.69
CA GLU A 50 -2.43 -12.43 -5.80
C GLU A 50 -2.74 -11.00 -6.28
N TYR A 51 -1.79 -10.08 -6.15
CA TYR A 51 -1.97 -8.69 -6.54
C TYR A 51 -1.55 -8.46 -7.99
N ASN A 52 -2.42 -7.86 -8.78
CA ASN A 52 -2.19 -7.59 -10.20
C ASN A 52 -2.21 -6.10 -10.56
N GLY A 53 -2.38 -5.22 -9.59
CA GLY A 53 -2.39 -3.78 -9.80
C GLY A 53 -0.99 -3.16 -9.82
N ARG A 54 -0.97 -1.83 -9.86
CA ARG A 54 0.27 -1.04 -9.80
C ARG A 54 0.61 -0.65 -8.37
N TYR A 55 1.83 -0.18 -8.17
CA TYR A 55 2.32 0.28 -6.86
C TYR A 55 2.67 1.76 -6.88
N HIS A 56 2.64 2.35 -5.71
CA HIS A 56 3.20 3.67 -5.44
C HIS A 56 3.97 3.62 -4.12
N VAL A 57 5.26 3.97 -4.17
CA VAL A 57 6.14 3.96 -3.00
C VAL A 57 6.30 5.36 -2.46
N LEU A 58 5.95 5.56 -1.19
CA LEU A 58 6.05 6.86 -0.53
C LEU A 58 7.48 7.20 -0.09
N HIS A 59 8.34 6.20 0.09
CA HIS A 59 9.68 6.32 0.67
C HIS A 59 9.69 6.82 2.12
N GLY A 60 8.72 6.37 2.90
CA GLY A 60 8.58 6.65 4.31
C GLY A 60 7.14 6.84 4.74
N VAL A 61 6.97 7.32 5.96
CA VAL A 61 5.69 7.67 6.56
C VAL A 61 5.81 9.04 7.22
N ILE A 62 4.68 9.72 7.44
CA ILE A 62 4.65 10.97 8.21
C ILE A 62 5.08 10.66 9.64
N SER A 63 6.17 11.26 10.08
CA SER A 63 6.73 11.04 11.41
C SER A 63 7.18 12.35 12.02
N PRO A 64 6.38 12.93 12.92
CA PRO A 64 6.79 14.17 13.64
C PRO A 64 8.06 13.98 14.45
N MET A 65 8.27 12.80 15.02
CA MET A 65 9.47 12.49 15.83
C MET A 65 10.75 12.46 15.00
N ASN A 66 10.65 12.03 13.74
CA ASN A 66 11.78 11.97 12.81
C ASN A 66 11.81 13.20 11.88
N HIS A 67 11.00 14.19 12.13
CA HIS A 67 10.88 15.41 11.32
C HIS A 67 10.55 15.14 9.85
N VAL A 68 9.78 14.08 9.59
CA VAL A 68 9.30 13.72 8.24
C VAL A 68 7.88 14.27 8.06
N GLY A 69 7.74 15.25 7.19
CA GLY A 69 6.45 15.80 6.82
C GLY A 69 5.96 15.28 5.46
N PRO A 70 4.74 15.69 5.06
CA PRO A 70 4.17 15.28 3.77
C PRO A 70 5.02 15.65 2.56
N ASP A 71 5.75 16.76 2.63
CA ASP A 71 6.60 17.24 1.54
C ASP A 71 7.88 16.41 1.35
N ASP A 72 8.26 15.64 2.37
CA ASP A 72 9.41 14.76 2.33
C ASP A 72 9.09 13.39 1.70
N LEU A 73 7.81 13.16 1.42
CA LEU A 73 7.29 11.91 0.88
C LEU A 73 6.76 12.10 -0.54
N GLU A 74 6.61 11.01 -1.26
CA GLU A 74 6.07 10.98 -2.62
C GLU A 74 4.52 11.07 -2.65
N ILE A 75 3.95 11.99 -1.86
CA ILE A 75 2.50 12.20 -1.79
C ILE A 75 2.01 13.00 -2.99
N LYS A 76 2.71 14.07 -3.35
CA LYS A 76 2.33 14.90 -4.50
C LYS A 76 2.27 14.09 -5.80
N SER A 77 3.27 13.26 -6.04
CA SER A 77 3.31 12.40 -7.23
C SER A 77 2.16 11.37 -7.25
N LEU A 78 1.70 10.90 -6.10
CA LEU A 78 0.50 10.08 -5.99
C LEU A 78 -0.75 10.86 -6.41
N LEU A 79 -0.92 12.06 -5.89
CA LEU A 79 -2.07 12.92 -6.23
C LEU A 79 -2.08 13.29 -7.71
N ASP A 80 -0.93 13.64 -8.28
CA ASP A 80 -0.80 13.94 -9.70
C ASP A 80 -1.19 12.73 -10.56
N ARG A 81 -0.79 11.55 -10.14
CA ARG A 81 -1.09 10.30 -10.80
C ARG A 81 -2.59 9.97 -10.78
N VAL A 82 -3.25 10.18 -9.66
CA VAL A 82 -4.70 10.01 -9.53
C VAL A 82 -5.47 11.09 -10.31
N ALA A 83 -4.97 12.32 -10.30
CA ALA A 83 -5.57 13.45 -11.03
C ALA A 83 -5.57 13.25 -12.55
N GLN A 84 -4.63 12.49 -13.10
CA GLN A 84 -4.60 12.15 -14.53
C GLN A 84 -5.78 11.28 -14.97
N GLY A 85 -6.49 10.69 -14.01
CA GLY A 85 -7.65 9.85 -14.27
C GLY A 85 -7.31 8.37 -14.50
N GLY A 86 -8.35 7.55 -14.58
CA GLY A 86 -8.23 6.12 -14.80
C GLY A 86 -8.02 5.28 -13.54
N VAL A 87 -7.72 5.89 -12.41
CA VAL A 87 -7.58 5.18 -11.14
C VAL A 87 -8.93 5.06 -10.44
N GLU A 88 -9.34 3.86 -10.13
CA GLU A 88 -10.62 3.57 -9.47
C GLU A 88 -10.45 3.26 -7.98
N GLU A 89 -9.35 2.62 -7.61
CA GLU A 89 -9.07 2.22 -6.24
C GLU A 89 -7.62 2.51 -5.85
N VAL A 90 -7.44 3.03 -4.65
CA VAL A 90 -6.14 3.19 -3.99
C VAL A 90 -6.16 2.38 -2.70
N ILE A 91 -5.29 1.38 -2.62
CA ILE A 91 -5.16 0.51 -1.46
C ILE A 91 -4.04 1.05 -0.57
N MET A 92 -4.36 1.37 0.67
CA MET A 92 -3.36 1.76 1.67
C MET A 92 -2.73 0.52 2.27
N ALA A 93 -1.44 0.33 2.03
CA ALA A 93 -0.65 -0.80 2.53
C ALA A 93 0.54 -0.33 3.39
N THR A 94 0.37 0.78 4.10
CA THR A 94 1.31 1.22 5.13
C THR A 94 1.21 0.30 6.35
N ASN A 95 2.25 0.25 7.17
CA ASN A 95 2.25 -0.59 8.35
C ASN A 95 1.12 -0.20 9.33
N PRO A 96 0.59 -1.16 10.09
CA PRO A 96 -0.48 -0.93 11.05
C PRO A 96 0.04 -0.37 12.39
N ASP A 97 0.99 0.53 12.32
CA ASP A 97 1.48 1.31 13.46
C ASP A 97 0.92 2.73 13.44
N THR A 98 1.19 3.50 14.47
CA THR A 98 0.64 4.85 14.64
C THR A 98 0.97 5.76 13.45
N GLU A 99 2.21 5.74 12.99
CA GLU A 99 2.67 6.58 11.89
C GLU A 99 2.10 6.13 10.54
N GLY A 100 2.05 4.82 10.31
CA GLY A 100 1.46 4.24 9.11
C GLY A 100 -0.03 4.50 9.00
N GLU A 101 -0.76 4.40 10.12
CA GLU A 101 -2.18 4.73 10.19
C GLU A 101 -2.43 6.22 9.94
N ALA A 102 -1.67 7.09 10.60
CA ALA A 102 -1.79 8.54 10.41
C ALA A 102 -1.52 8.93 8.95
N THR A 103 -0.52 8.33 8.33
CA THR A 103 -0.19 8.55 6.91
C THR A 103 -1.33 8.09 6.01
N ALA A 104 -1.89 6.90 6.26
CA ALA A 104 -3.01 6.37 5.48
C ALA A 104 -4.25 7.27 5.60
N MET A 105 -4.57 7.75 6.79
CA MET A 105 -5.70 8.65 7.02
C MET A 105 -5.49 10.00 6.33
N TYR A 106 -4.29 10.54 6.38
CA TYR A 106 -3.93 11.78 5.70
C TYR A 106 -4.13 11.65 4.18
N LEU A 107 -3.60 10.58 3.60
CA LEU A 107 -3.74 10.30 2.17
C LEU A 107 -5.20 10.08 1.77
N ALA A 108 -5.97 9.35 2.56
CA ALA A 108 -7.39 9.12 2.32
C ALA A 108 -8.17 10.43 2.25
N ARG A 109 -7.83 11.38 3.12
CA ARG A 109 -8.46 12.71 3.13
C ARG A 109 -8.12 13.50 1.86
N LEU A 110 -6.87 13.44 1.39
CA LEU A 110 -6.43 14.11 0.17
C LEU A 110 -7.01 13.47 -1.10
N LEU A 111 -7.24 12.17 -1.09
CA LEU A 111 -7.77 11.44 -2.24
C LEU A 111 -9.29 11.51 -2.37
N ARG A 112 -10.00 11.84 -1.29
CA ARG A 112 -11.46 11.92 -1.28
C ARG A 112 -12.04 12.83 -2.38
N PRO A 113 -11.49 14.03 -2.66
CA PRO A 113 -12.03 14.90 -3.70
C PRO A 113 -11.93 14.32 -5.11
N PHE A 114 -11.07 13.36 -5.35
CA PHE A 114 -10.90 12.72 -6.65
C PHE A 114 -11.96 11.64 -6.93
N GLY A 115 -12.77 11.29 -5.95
CA GLY A 115 -13.82 10.28 -6.10
C GLY A 115 -13.32 8.84 -6.21
N VAL A 116 -12.04 8.58 -5.95
CA VAL A 116 -11.48 7.24 -5.95
C VAL A 116 -11.86 6.49 -4.69
N ARG A 117 -12.03 5.17 -4.81
CA ARG A 117 -12.22 4.30 -3.67
C ARG A 117 -10.91 4.13 -2.91
N VAL A 118 -10.89 4.47 -1.65
CA VAL A 118 -9.74 4.28 -0.78
C VAL A 118 -10.01 3.10 0.14
N THR A 119 -9.15 2.10 0.08
CA THR A 119 -9.22 0.89 0.90
C THR A 119 -7.97 0.72 1.73
N ARG A 120 -8.02 -0.16 2.70
CA ARG A 120 -6.88 -0.51 3.53
C ARG A 120 -6.76 -2.02 3.62
N LEU A 121 -5.53 -2.51 3.74
CA LEU A 121 -5.30 -3.92 4.02
C LEU A 121 -6.01 -4.33 5.30
N ALA A 122 -6.65 -5.49 5.27
CA ALA A 122 -7.36 -6.02 6.43
C ALA A 122 -6.39 -6.37 7.56
N TYR A 123 -6.84 -6.14 8.78
CA TYR A 123 -6.15 -6.59 9.99
C TYR A 123 -6.78 -7.86 10.50
N GLY A 124 -6.01 -8.67 11.16
CA GLY A 124 -6.59 -9.86 11.78
C GLY A 124 -5.56 -10.84 12.29
N ILE A 125 -6.08 -11.97 12.71
CA ILE A 125 -5.28 -13.08 13.22
C ILE A 125 -4.54 -13.70 12.05
N PRO A 126 -3.22 -13.95 12.17
CA PRO A 126 -2.45 -14.58 11.11
C PRO A 126 -3.01 -15.95 10.75
N VAL A 127 -2.96 -16.30 9.47
CA VAL A 127 -3.36 -17.63 9.00
C VAL A 127 -2.50 -18.70 9.67
N GLY A 128 -3.15 -19.67 10.31
CA GLY A 128 -2.49 -20.71 11.08
C GLY A 128 -2.14 -20.29 12.51
N GLY A 129 -2.44 -19.06 12.92
CA GLY A 129 -2.24 -18.60 14.29
C GLY A 129 -3.35 -19.07 15.23
N HIS A 130 -3.01 -19.18 16.51
CA HIS A 130 -3.94 -19.53 17.57
C HIS A 130 -4.38 -18.27 18.32
N LEU A 131 -5.67 -18.19 18.66
CA LEU A 131 -6.25 -17.04 19.37
C LEU A 131 -5.56 -16.75 20.68
N GLU A 132 -5.20 -17.78 21.42
CA GLU A 132 -4.56 -17.65 22.74
C GLU A 132 -3.20 -16.94 22.71
N PHE A 133 -2.51 -16.94 21.56
CA PHE A 133 -1.22 -16.29 21.39
C PHE A 133 -1.31 -14.91 20.74
N ALA A 134 -2.49 -14.49 20.33
CA ALA A 134 -2.69 -13.16 19.76
C ALA A 134 -2.66 -12.09 20.86
N ASP A 135 -2.03 -10.97 20.58
CA ASP A 135 -2.06 -9.83 21.49
C ASP A 135 -3.42 -9.12 21.47
N ASP A 136 -3.69 -8.32 22.49
CA ASP A 136 -4.97 -7.66 22.68
C ASP A 136 -5.32 -6.72 21.54
N ALA A 137 -4.34 -5.99 21.01
CA ALA A 137 -4.56 -5.07 19.89
C ALA A 137 -4.96 -5.83 18.62
N THR A 138 -4.32 -6.95 18.32
CA THR A 138 -4.66 -7.81 17.18
C THR A 138 -6.07 -8.37 17.32
N LEU A 139 -6.46 -8.84 18.52
CA LEU A 139 -7.80 -9.35 18.78
C LEU A 139 -8.86 -8.27 18.63
N MET A 140 -8.62 -7.08 19.16
CA MET A 140 -9.52 -5.93 18.99
C MET A 140 -9.76 -5.61 17.52
N ARG A 141 -8.69 -5.49 16.72
CA ARG A 141 -8.77 -5.22 15.31
C ARG A 141 -9.50 -6.33 14.54
N ALA A 142 -9.27 -7.58 14.91
CA ALA A 142 -9.96 -8.72 14.30
C ALA A 142 -11.47 -8.70 14.61
N LEU A 143 -11.86 -8.33 15.82
CA LEU A 143 -13.27 -8.19 16.23
C LEU A 143 -13.94 -7.03 15.50
N GLU A 144 -13.27 -5.88 15.37
CA GLU A 144 -13.77 -4.74 14.63
C GLU A 144 -13.98 -5.06 13.15
N GLY A 145 -13.05 -5.80 12.56
CA GLY A 145 -13.06 -6.19 11.15
C GLY A 145 -13.82 -7.47 10.82
N ARG A 146 -14.57 -8.04 11.79
CA ARG A 146 -15.34 -9.26 11.57
C ARG A 146 -16.33 -9.11 10.41
N ARG A 147 -16.53 -10.19 9.68
CA ARG A 147 -17.43 -10.23 8.53
C ARG A 147 -18.52 -11.27 8.72
N ASP A 148 -19.63 -11.07 8.06
CA ASP A 148 -20.68 -12.09 7.95
C ASP A 148 -20.17 -13.27 7.10
N ILE A 149 -20.66 -14.44 7.42
CA ILE A 149 -20.36 -15.67 6.69
C ILE A 149 -21.59 -16.22 6.01
#